data_b844fde88b2aac5bfbc9cdfc1dc460f4
#
_entry.id   b844fde88b2aac5bfbc9cdfc1dc460f4
#
_cell.length_a   1.000
_cell.length_b   1.000
_cell.length_c   1.000
_cell.angle_alpha   90.00
_cell.angle_beta   90.00
_cell.angle_gamma   90.00
#
_symmetry.space_group_name_H-M   'P 1'
#
loop_
_entity.id
_entity.type
_entity.pdbx_description
1 polymer ?
#
loop_
_entity_poly.entity_id
_entity_poly.type
_entity_poly.pdbx_seq_one_letter_code
_entity_poly.pdbx_strand_id
1 'polypeptide(L)'
;IVRQWINSGQSKYQNIVISGAKNLIDEFPLAHAVVGHNSSPTVASVIEGIPTLVTDPDGAQIKGVNQVKWEDLDSPIAYDRELWIRKIAQTHWTLDEVKAGLAWKHLRNYVK
;
A
#
# COMPACT_ATOMS: atom_id res chain seq x y z
N ILE A 1 -15.38 -8.63 12.85
CA ILE A 1 -14.68 -9.51 13.80
C ILE A 1 -13.57 -8.75 14.52
N VAL A 2 -12.68 -8.10 13.81
CA VAL A 2 -11.58 -7.34 14.44
C VAL A 2 -12.11 -6.22 15.32
N ARG A 3 -13.11 -5.48 14.83
CA ARG A 3 -13.74 -4.41 15.60
C ARG A 3 -14.38 -4.93 16.89
N GLN A 4 -15.08 -6.05 16.80
CA GLN A 4 -15.68 -6.70 17.96
C GLN A 4 -14.63 -7.16 18.97
N TRP A 5 -13.53 -7.71 18.48
CA TRP A 5 -12.42 -8.17 19.32
C TRP A 5 -11.80 -7.01 20.09
N ILE A 6 -11.53 -5.88 19.45
CA ILE A 6 -10.98 -4.68 20.09
C ILE A 6 -11.97 -4.09 21.10
N ASN A 7 -13.25 -3.95 20.70
CA ASN A 7 -14.27 -3.35 21.54
C ASN A 7 -14.66 -4.22 22.74
N SER A 8 -14.49 -5.53 22.64
CA SER A 8 -14.77 -6.45 23.77
C SER A 8 -13.70 -6.45 24.85
N GLY A 9 -12.58 -5.75 24.63
CA GLY A 9 -11.48 -5.72 25.58
C GLY A 9 -10.63 -6.98 25.63
N GLN A 10 -10.80 -7.88 24.66
CA GLN A 10 -10.00 -9.11 24.58
C GLN A 10 -8.60 -8.84 24.04
N SER A 11 -8.37 -7.68 23.45
CA SER A 11 -7.04 -7.29 22.99
C SER A 11 -6.11 -7.08 24.17
N LYS A 12 -4.92 -7.65 24.09
CA LYS A 12 -3.85 -7.45 25.07
C LYS A 12 -3.23 -6.06 24.98
N TYR A 13 -3.48 -5.34 23.89
CA TYR A 13 -2.84 -4.06 23.57
C TYR A 13 -3.89 -2.95 23.69
N GLN A 14 -3.73 -2.11 24.70
CA GLN A 14 -4.64 -1.00 24.97
C GLN A 14 -4.48 0.16 23.99
N ASN A 15 -3.38 0.17 23.25
CA ASN A 15 -3.05 1.20 22.28
C ASN A 15 -3.55 0.89 20.85
N ILE A 16 -4.35 -0.15 20.68
CA ILE A 16 -4.97 -0.49 19.40
C ILE A 16 -6.32 0.20 19.34
N VAL A 17 -6.52 0.99 18.28
CA VAL A 17 -7.78 1.69 18.01
C VAL A 17 -8.19 1.47 16.56
N ILE A 18 -9.50 1.55 16.30
CA ILE A 18 -10.03 1.52 14.95
C ILE A 18 -10.16 2.97 14.47
N SER A 19 -9.55 3.26 13.32
CA SER A 19 -9.62 4.59 12.72
C SER A 19 -11.05 4.93 12.33
N GLY A 20 -11.45 6.16 12.62
CA GLY A 20 -12.70 6.75 12.14
C GLY A 20 -12.54 7.56 10.86
N ALA A 21 -11.37 7.58 10.26
CA ALA A 21 -11.13 8.34 9.05
C ALA A 21 -11.95 7.78 7.88
N LYS A 22 -12.54 8.67 7.07
CA LYS A 22 -13.29 8.28 5.87
C LYS A 22 -12.35 7.79 4.78
N ASN A 23 -11.18 8.41 4.64
CA ASN A 23 -10.16 8.06 3.67
C ASN A 23 -8.89 7.67 4.42
N LEU A 24 -8.33 6.53 4.08
CA LEU A 24 -7.10 6.06 4.68
C LEU A 24 -5.93 7.02 4.45
N ILE A 25 -5.90 7.69 3.32
CA ILE A 25 -4.84 8.63 2.98
C ILE A 25 -4.75 9.80 3.98
N ASP A 26 -5.83 10.13 4.66
CA ASP A 26 -5.85 11.18 5.69
C ASP A 26 -5.05 10.79 6.93
N GLU A 27 -4.85 9.49 7.15
CA GLU A 27 -4.05 8.96 8.26
C GLU A 27 -2.55 8.93 7.94
N PHE A 28 -2.16 8.96 6.66
CA PHE A 28 -0.78 8.78 6.24
C PHE A 28 0.18 9.83 6.81
N PRO A 29 -0.17 11.14 6.89
CA PRO A 29 0.75 12.14 7.43
C PRO A 29 1.15 11.89 8.89
N LEU A 30 0.33 11.15 9.63
CA LEU A 30 0.56 10.82 11.05
C LEU A 30 1.20 9.45 11.22
N ALA A 31 1.30 8.66 10.17
CA ALA A 31 1.76 7.29 10.25
C ALA A 31 3.29 7.21 10.24
N HIS A 32 3.84 6.46 11.18
CA HIS A 32 5.26 6.08 11.15
C HIS A 32 5.51 5.00 10.09
N ALA A 33 4.59 4.05 9.98
CA ALA A 33 4.66 2.95 9.02
C ALA A 33 3.25 2.43 8.72
N VAL A 34 3.11 1.74 7.60
CA VAL A 34 1.89 1.05 7.20
C VAL A 34 2.19 -0.44 7.08
N VAL A 35 1.32 -1.27 7.62
CA VAL A 35 1.44 -2.73 7.54
C VAL A 35 0.19 -3.27 6.87
N GLY A 36 0.38 -4.13 5.89
CA GLY A 36 -0.72 -4.81 5.22
C GLY A 36 -0.30 -6.18 4.74
N HIS A 37 -1.28 -7.00 4.35
CA HIS A 37 -0.97 -8.31 3.82
C HIS A 37 -0.71 -8.24 2.32
N ASN A 38 -1.69 -7.83 1.54
CA ASN A 38 -1.57 -7.61 0.11
C ASN A 38 -2.78 -6.77 -0.34
N SER A 39 -2.73 -5.47 -0.08
CA SER A 39 -3.89 -4.60 -0.29
C SER A 39 -3.49 -3.34 -1.04
N SER A 40 -4.45 -2.74 -1.74
CA SER A 40 -4.24 -1.49 -2.48
C SER A 40 -3.73 -0.34 -1.61
N PRO A 41 -4.17 -0.18 -0.35
CA PRO A 41 -3.61 0.85 0.53
C PRO A 41 -2.10 0.77 0.74
N THR A 42 -1.49 -0.42 0.65
CA THR A 42 -0.03 -0.55 0.76
C THR A 42 0.68 0.08 -0.43
N VAL A 43 0.09 0.00 -1.62
CA VAL A 43 0.62 0.69 -2.80
C VAL A 43 0.55 2.21 -2.61
N ALA A 44 -0.58 2.72 -2.12
CA ALA A 44 -0.77 4.14 -1.87
C ALA A 44 0.23 4.66 -0.82
N SER A 45 0.47 3.91 0.25
CA SER A 45 1.41 4.32 1.29
C SER A 45 2.84 4.41 0.78
N VAL A 46 3.26 3.51 -0.10
CA VAL A 46 4.60 3.57 -0.72
C VAL A 46 4.70 4.77 -1.65
N ILE A 47 3.67 5.07 -2.43
CA ILE A 47 3.63 6.26 -3.29
C ILE A 47 3.83 7.52 -2.45
N GLU A 48 3.18 7.60 -1.29
CA GLU A 48 3.29 8.74 -0.37
C GLU A 48 4.63 8.78 0.40
N GLY A 49 5.45 7.75 0.27
CA GLY A 49 6.76 7.72 0.91
C GLY A 49 6.77 7.17 2.33
N ILE A 50 5.70 6.52 2.75
CA ILE A 50 5.61 5.96 4.09
C ILE A 50 6.21 4.55 4.10
N PRO A 51 7.07 4.23 5.08
CA PRO A 51 7.59 2.86 5.21
C PRO A 51 6.45 1.85 5.29
N THR A 52 6.48 0.84 4.43
CA THR A 52 5.38 -0.12 4.32
C THR A 52 5.92 -1.54 4.39
N LEU A 53 5.32 -2.33 5.27
CA LEU A 53 5.59 -3.77 5.40
C LEU A 53 4.40 -4.54 4.84
N VAL A 54 4.68 -5.48 3.93
CA VAL A 54 3.69 -6.41 3.41
C VAL A 54 4.01 -7.80 3.94
N THR A 55 3.02 -8.43 4.58
CA THR A 55 3.20 -9.75 5.20
C THR A 55 3.01 -10.91 4.23
N ASP A 56 2.51 -10.63 3.01
CA ASP A 56 2.39 -11.63 1.95
C ASP A 56 3.69 -11.67 1.13
N PRO A 57 4.47 -12.76 1.17
CA PRO A 57 5.74 -12.83 0.46
C PRO A 57 5.60 -12.94 -1.05
N ASP A 58 4.44 -13.38 -1.55
CA ASP A 58 4.27 -13.75 -2.96
C ASP A 58 3.48 -12.73 -3.77
N GLY A 59 2.65 -11.93 -3.14
CA GLY A 59 1.65 -11.12 -3.84
C GLY A 59 1.92 -9.62 -3.90
N ALA A 60 3.03 -9.17 -3.39
CA ALA A 60 3.23 -7.75 -3.16
C ALA A 60 3.53 -6.97 -4.46
N GLN A 61 2.62 -6.08 -4.84
CA GLN A 61 2.87 -5.12 -5.92
C GLN A 61 4.01 -4.16 -5.59
N ILE A 62 4.32 -4.01 -4.31
CA ILE A 62 5.39 -3.13 -3.82
C ILE A 62 6.71 -3.88 -3.56
N LYS A 63 6.83 -5.11 -4.06
CA LYS A 63 8.05 -5.89 -3.90
C LYS A 63 9.26 -5.13 -4.42
N GLY A 64 10.28 -5.02 -3.56
CA GLY A 64 11.48 -4.26 -3.87
C GLY A 64 11.49 -2.83 -3.32
N VAL A 65 10.34 -2.32 -2.85
CA VAL A 65 10.23 -1.00 -2.21
C VAL A 65 9.53 -1.09 -0.85
N ASN A 66 9.37 -2.30 -0.33
CA ASN A 66 8.73 -2.55 0.97
C ASN A 66 9.78 -2.95 2.00
N GLN A 67 9.47 -2.66 3.26
CA GLN A 67 10.24 -3.19 4.38
C GLN A 67 10.06 -4.71 4.42
N VAL A 68 11.09 -5.44 4.83
CA VAL A 68 11.10 -6.91 4.74
C VAL A 68 10.80 -7.55 6.09
N LYS A 69 11.29 -6.96 7.16
CA LYS A 69 11.18 -7.48 8.52
C LYS A 69 10.46 -6.50 9.42
N TRP A 70 9.82 -7.00 10.48
CA TRP A 70 9.17 -6.15 11.47
C TRP A 70 10.16 -5.16 12.12
N GLU A 71 11.41 -5.59 12.33
CA GLU A 71 12.46 -4.73 12.89
C GLU A 71 12.80 -3.55 12.01
N ASP A 72 12.60 -3.66 10.70
CA ASP A 72 12.83 -2.56 9.75
C ASP A 72 11.92 -1.37 10.02
N LEU A 73 10.80 -1.57 10.70
CA LEU A 73 9.87 -0.49 11.03
C LEU A 73 10.41 0.45 12.12
N ASP A 74 11.33 -0.02 12.94
CA ASP A 74 11.97 0.82 13.96
C ASP A 74 12.99 1.77 13.33
N SER A 75 13.70 1.31 12.29
CA SER A 75 14.64 2.09 11.49
C SER A 75 14.40 1.78 10.03
N PRO A 76 13.40 2.40 9.40
CA PRO A 76 13.00 2.04 8.05
C PRO A 76 14.10 2.26 7.01
N ILE A 77 14.21 1.32 6.09
CA ILE A 77 15.13 1.40 4.95
C ILE A 77 14.49 2.34 3.91
N ALA A 78 15.27 3.28 3.38
CA ALA A 78 14.83 4.13 2.28
C ALA A 78 15.06 3.42 0.95
N TYR A 79 14.03 3.39 0.11
CA TYR A 79 14.08 2.77 -1.21
C TYR A 79 13.97 3.82 -2.31
N ASP A 80 14.65 3.59 -3.43
CA ASP A 80 14.43 4.37 -4.65
C ASP A 80 13.09 3.93 -5.27
N ARG A 81 12.08 4.79 -5.12
CA ARG A 81 10.72 4.49 -5.56
C ARG A 81 10.41 4.97 -6.97
N GLU A 82 11.28 5.77 -7.57
CA GLU A 82 10.95 6.43 -8.83
C GLU A 82 10.71 5.46 -9.97
N LEU A 83 11.61 4.49 -10.15
CA LEU A 83 11.43 3.46 -11.17
C LEU A 83 10.18 2.62 -10.92
N TRP A 84 9.95 2.27 -9.66
CA TRP A 84 8.76 1.52 -9.29
C TRP A 84 7.48 2.31 -9.56
N ILE A 85 7.45 3.59 -9.21
CA ILE A 85 6.29 4.47 -9.48
C ILE A 85 6.01 4.53 -10.97
N ARG A 86 7.04 4.64 -11.80
CA ARG A 86 6.87 4.65 -13.26
C ARG A 86 6.26 3.36 -13.78
N LYS A 87 6.69 2.22 -13.25
CA LYS A 87 6.12 0.92 -13.62
C LYS A 87 4.67 0.81 -13.21
N ILE A 88 4.33 1.22 -11.99
CA ILE A 88 2.96 1.18 -11.49
C ILE A 88 2.06 2.11 -12.30
N ALA A 89 2.53 3.29 -12.68
CA ALA A 89 1.77 4.23 -13.49
C ALA A 89 1.38 3.65 -14.86
N GLN A 90 2.14 2.72 -15.39
CA GLN A 90 1.83 2.04 -16.66
C GLN A 90 0.76 0.96 -16.52
N THR A 91 0.43 0.55 -15.31
CA THR A 91 -0.56 -0.50 -15.03
C THR A 91 -1.85 0.04 -14.42
N HIS A 92 -1.86 1.30 -13.99
CA HIS A 92 -3.02 1.94 -13.37
C HIS A 92 -3.55 3.06 -14.28
N TRP A 93 -4.78 2.89 -14.75
CA TRP A 93 -5.42 3.78 -15.70
C TRP A 93 -6.72 4.31 -15.11
N THR A 94 -7.00 5.59 -15.31
CA THR A 94 -8.30 6.16 -14.95
C THR A 94 -9.37 5.65 -15.91
N LEU A 95 -10.63 5.70 -15.48
CA LEU A 95 -11.74 5.31 -16.33
C LEU A 95 -11.80 6.13 -17.61
N ASP A 96 -11.51 7.42 -17.54
CA ASP A 96 -11.49 8.31 -18.70
C ASP A 96 -10.37 7.92 -19.68
N GLU A 97 -9.19 7.55 -19.17
CA GLU A 97 -8.09 7.07 -20.01
C GLU A 97 -8.46 5.75 -20.71
N VAL A 98 -9.15 4.85 -20.01
CA VAL A 98 -9.63 3.60 -20.61
C VAL A 98 -10.66 3.88 -21.70
N LYS A 99 -11.63 4.76 -21.45
CA LYS A 99 -12.65 5.14 -22.43
C LYS A 99 -12.04 5.82 -23.67
N ALA A 100 -10.98 6.59 -23.49
CA ALA A 100 -10.26 7.23 -24.59
C ALA A 100 -9.39 6.25 -25.38
N GLY A 101 -9.30 4.99 -24.96
CA GLY A 101 -8.47 3.97 -25.63
C GLY A 101 -6.98 4.07 -25.37
N LEU A 102 -6.55 4.93 -24.44
CA LEU A 102 -5.13 5.13 -24.14
C LEU A 102 -4.49 3.90 -23.53
N ALA A 103 -5.18 3.22 -22.61
CA ALA A 103 -4.69 1.99 -22.01
C ALA A 103 -4.47 0.90 -23.05
N TRP A 104 -5.43 0.72 -23.96
CA TRP A 104 -5.30 -0.27 -25.05
C TRP A 104 -4.18 0.10 -26.01
N LYS A 105 -4.07 1.36 -26.38
CA LYS A 105 -3.00 1.85 -27.24
C LYS A 105 -1.61 1.53 -26.69
N HIS A 106 -1.44 1.64 -25.37
CA HIS A 106 -0.20 1.27 -24.69
C HIS A 106 -0.03 -0.25 -24.62
N LEU A 107 -1.05 -0.95 -24.11
CA LEU A 107 -0.97 -2.36 -23.76
C LEU A 107 -0.95 -3.29 -24.98
N ARG A 108 -1.54 -2.88 -26.11
CA ARG A 108 -1.57 -3.71 -27.33
C ARG A 108 -0.20 -4.12 -27.82
N ASN A 109 0.83 -3.35 -27.50
CA ASN A 109 2.22 -3.65 -27.89
C ASN A 109 2.78 -4.85 -27.14
N TYR A 110 2.15 -5.24 -26.02
CA TYR A 110 2.55 -6.37 -25.17
C TYR A 110 1.67 -7.60 -25.38
N VAL A 111 0.61 -7.48 -26.15
CA VAL A 111 -0.30 -8.60 -26.46
C VAL A 111 0.20 -9.28 -27.73
N LYS A 112 0.41 -10.58 -27.63
CA LYS A 112 0.85 -11.41 -28.77
C LYS A 112 -0.32 -12.01 -29.51
#